data_bf7ee6a8bd37f1f5f83908bc9850429f
#
_entry.id   bf7ee6a8bd37f1f5f83908bc9850429f
#
_cell.length_a   1.000
_cell.length_b   1.000
_cell.length_c   1.000
_cell.angle_alpha   90.00
_cell.angle_beta   90.00
_cell.angle_gamma   90.00
#
_symmetry.space_group_name_H-M   'P 1'
#
loop_
_entity.id
_entity.type
_entity.pdbx_description
1 polymer ?
#
loop_
_entity_poly.entity_id
_entity_poly.type
_entity_poly.pdbx_seq_one_letter_code
_entity_poly.pdbx_strand_id
1 'polypeptide(L)' 'MTFTLILEDGREVKRKIKAFGYEGDIADHDPNAAMVVTELDDNLTYLPLFMFVCEEWTDDEIVVRVDRA' A
#
# COMPACT_ATOMS: atom_id res chain seq x y z
N MET A 1 -3.67 6.42 11.46
CA MET A 1 -3.91 6.60 10.00
C MET A 1 -4.75 5.43 9.49
N THR A 2 -5.65 5.70 8.56
CA THR A 2 -6.55 4.70 8.00
C THR A 2 -5.99 4.19 6.67
N PHE A 3 -5.94 2.87 6.52
CA PHE A 3 -5.54 2.21 5.28
C PHE A 3 -6.75 1.55 4.64
N THR A 4 -7.00 1.89 3.37
CA THR A 4 -8.09 1.31 2.59
C THR A 4 -7.49 0.54 1.41
N LEU A 5 -7.81 -0.73 1.31
CA LEU A 5 -7.44 -1.57 0.17
C LEU A 5 -8.68 -1.82 -0.68
N ILE A 6 -8.62 -1.42 -1.95
CA ILE A 6 -9.70 -1.65 -2.92
C ILE A 6 -9.37 -2.93 -3.68
N LEU A 7 -10.21 -3.94 -3.53
CA LEU A 7 -10.03 -5.24 -4.17
C LEU A 7 -10.49 -5.21 -5.64
N GLU A 8 -10.16 -6.25 -6.39
CA GLU A 8 -10.50 -6.33 -7.82
C GLU A 8 -11.99 -6.21 -8.12
N ASP A 9 -12.83 -6.68 -7.21
CA ASP A 9 -14.29 -6.62 -7.36
C ASP A 9 -14.89 -5.31 -6.87
N GLY A 10 -14.04 -4.34 -6.47
CA GLY A 10 -14.48 -3.04 -5.98
C GLY A 10 -14.76 -2.98 -4.49
N ARG A 11 -14.66 -4.09 -3.76
CA ARG A 11 -14.83 -4.07 -2.31
C ARG A 11 -13.69 -3.33 -1.65
N GLU A 12 -13.98 -2.65 -0.55
CA GLU A 12 -13.00 -1.92 0.22
C GLU A 12 -12.80 -2.59 1.57
N VAL A 13 -11.53 -2.80 1.93
CA VAL A 13 -11.14 -3.30 3.24
C VAL A 13 -10.40 -2.19 3.96
N LYS A 14 -10.91 -1.73 5.09
CA LYS A 14 -10.33 -0.62 5.85
C LYS A 14 -9.77 -1.13 7.17
N ARG A 15 -8.60 -0.58 7.55
CA ARG A 15 -8.01 -0.87 8.85
C ARG A 15 -7.15 0.29 9.30
N LYS A 16 -6.86 0.34 10.59
CA LYS A 16 -5.93 1.31 11.15
C LYS A 16 -4.51 0.78 11.02
N ILE A 17 -3.58 1.67 10.67
CA ILE A 17 -2.17 1.34 10.55
C ILE A 17 -1.33 2.38 11.30
N LYS A 18 -0.06 2.05 11.53
CA LYS A 18 0.86 2.92 12.26
C LYS A 18 1.62 3.86 11.32
N ALA A 19 2.08 3.34 10.18
CA ALA A 19 2.86 4.11 9.22
C ALA A 19 2.76 3.50 7.82
N PHE A 20 3.14 4.29 6.81
CA PHE A 20 3.14 3.86 5.41
C PHE A 20 4.33 4.48 4.69
N GLY A 21 4.94 3.74 3.77
CA GLY A 21 6.06 4.23 2.99
C GLY A 21 6.37 3.34 1.80
N TYR A 22 7.51 3.60 1.18
CA TYR A 22 8.01 2.81 0.06
C TYR A 22 9.37 2.22 0.39
N GLU A 23 9.66 1.06 -0.21
CA GLU A 23 10.97 0.42 -0.14
C GLU A 23 11.41 0.03 -1.54
N GLY A 24 12.72 0.13 -1.82
CA GLY A 24 13.30 -0.15 -3.12
C GLY A 24 13.45 1.10 -3.97
N ASP A 25 14.05 0.94 -5.15
CA ASP A 25 14.31 2.05 -6.07
C ASP A 25 13.18 2.17 -7.10
N ILE A 26 12.21 3.04 -6.80
CA ILE A 26 11.04 3.24 -7.65
C ILE A 26 11.45 3.91 -8.96
N ALA A 27 12.43 4.81 -8.93
CA ALA A 27 12.87 5.56 -10.11
C ALA A 27 13.51 4.65 -11.16
N ASP A 28 14.23 3.61 -10.73
CA ASP A 28 14.88 2.65 -11.63
C ASP A 28 14.04 1.41 -11.91
N HIS A 29 12.75 1.46 -11.58
CA HIS A 29 11.81 0.34 -11.79
C HIS A 29 12.30 -0.97 -11.17
N ASP A 30 12.84 -0.89 -9.94
CA ASP A 30 13.27 -2.06 -9.19
C ASP A 30 12.13 -3.06 -9.08
N PRO A 31 12.27 -4.31 -9.57
CA PRO A 31 11.20 -5.30 -9.49
C PRO A 31 10.84 -5.69 -8.04
N ASN A 32 11.72 -5.37 -7.09
CA ASN A 32 11.48 -5.63 -5.67
C ASN A 32 10.91 -4.43 -4.93
N ALA A 33 10.66 -3.30 -5.63
CA ALA A 33 10.07 -2.14 -5.00
C ALA A 33 8.66 -2.45 -4.51
N ALA A 34 8.34 -1.97 -3.32
CA ALA A 34 7.05 -2.25 -2.68
C ALA A 34 6.60 -1.08 -1.81
N MET A 35 5.29 -0.97 -1.62
CA MET A 35 4.75 -0.15 -0.56
C MET A 35 4.85 -0.95 0.74
N VAL A 36 5.16 -0.28 1.84
CA VAL A 36 5.35 -0.92 3.15
C VAL A 36 4.34 -0.35 4.13
N VAL A 37 3.50 -1.20 4.66
CA VAL A 37 2.53 -0.83 5.69
C VAL A 37 3.06 -1.31 7.03
N THR A 38 3.23 -0.39 7.99
CA THR A 38 3.55 -0.76 9.37
C THR A 38 2.23 -0.92 10.12
N GLU A 39 1.94 -2.14 10.54
CA GLU A 39 0.72 -2.45 11.28
C GLU A 39 0.81 -1.90 12.70
N LEU A 40 -0.31 -1.86 13.42
CA LEU A 40 -0.34 -1.36 14.80
C LEU A 40 0.53 -2.17 15.76
N ASP A 41 0.80 -3.44 15.45
CA ASP A 41 1.65 -4.31 16.24
C ASP A 41 3.13 -4.29 15.80
N ASP A 42 3.50 -3.32 14.96
CA ASP A 42 4.84 -3.15 14.38
C ASP A 42 5.25 -4.20 13.34
N ASN A 43 4.36 -5.11 12.97
CA ASN A 43 4.61 -6.00 11.85
C ASN A 43 4.55 -5.23 10.52
N LEU A 44 5.32 -5.67 9.54
CA LEU A 44 5.37 -5.03 8.23
C LEU A 44 4.59 -5.87 7.20
N THR A 45 3.80 -5.18 6.37
CA THR A 45 3.12 -5.78 5.24
C THR A 45 3.66 -5.14 3.96
N TYR A 46 4.13 -5.97 3.04
CA TYR A 46 4.71 -5.50 1.78
C TYR A 46 3.71 -5.66 0.64
N LEU A 47 3.51 -4.58 -0.12
CA LEU A 47 2.60 -4.55 -1.27
C LEU A 47 3.42 -4.26 -2.52
N PRO A 48 3.77 -5.29 -3.31
CA PRO A 48 4.60 -5.09 -4.52
C PRO A 48 3.99 -4.10 -5.50
N LEU A 49 4.80 -3.19 -6.02
CA LEU A 49 4.30 -2.14 -6.92
C LEU A 49 3.77 -2.67 -8.24
N PHE A 50 4.16 -3.89 -8.66
CA PHE A 50 3.62 -4.47 -9.88
C PHE A 50 2.19 -5.00 -9.73
N MET A 51 1.67 -5.08 -8.49
CA MET A 51 0.33 -5.60 -8.19
C MET A 51 -0.59 -4.56 -7.56
N PHE A 52 -0.06 -3.46 -7.07
CA PHE A 52 -0.82 -2.48 -6.29
C PHE A 52 -0.49 -1.07 -6.74
N VAL A 53 -1.52 -0.21 -6.73
CA VAL A 53 -1.38 1.21 -7.06
C VAL A 53 -1.85 2.04 -5.87
N CYS A 54 -1.05 3.03 -5.47
CA CYS A 54 -1.45 3.98 -4.45
C CYS A 54 -2.30 5.08 -5.10
N GLU A 55 -3.59 5.10 -4.78
CA GLU A 55 -4.53 6.08 -5.31
C GLU A 55 -4.49 7.39 -4.54
N GLU A 56 -4.29 7.31 -3.22
CA GLU A 56 -4.28 8.48 -2.36
C GLU A 56 -3.36 8.25 -1.17
N TRP A 57 -2.57 9.26 -0.84
CA TRP A 57 -1.67 9.23 0.30
C TRP A 57 -1.69 10.59 0.97
N THR A 58 -2.34 10.65 2.12
CA THR A 58 -2.37 11.85 2.97
C THR A 58 -1.85 11.48 4.36
N ASP A 59 -1.75 12.47 5.25
CA ASP A 59 -1.31 12.22 6.63
C ASP A 59 -2.28 11.33 7.42
N ASP A 60 -3.54 11.30 7.00
CA ASP A 60 -4.61 10.61 7.73
C ASP A 60 -5.11 9.35 7.03
N GLU A 61 -4.94 9.27 5.72
CA GLU A 61 -5.56 8.19 4.93
C GLU A 61 -4.68 7.76 3.78
N ILE A 62 -4.59 6.44 3.62
CA ILE A 62 -3.89 5.80 2.49
C ILE A 62 -4.93 4.95 1.76
N VAL A 63 -5.02 5.13 0.45
CA VAL A 63 -5.90 4.31 -0.40
C VAL A 63 -5.06 3.60 -1.44
N VAL A 64 -5.11 2.28 -1.44
CA VAL A 64 -4.37 1.42 -2.37
C VAL A 64 -5.36 0.52 -3.10
N ARG A 65 -5.16 0.37 -4.39
CA ARG A 65 -5.99 -0.47 -5.25
C ARG A 65 -5.17 -1.63 -5.79
N VAL A 66 -5.78 -2.81 -5.85
CA VAL A 66 -5.20 -3.95 -6.56
C VAL A 66 -5.24 -3.63 -8.04
N ASP A 67 -4.09 -3.72 -8.70
CA ASP A 67 -3.97 -3.47 -10.13
C ASP A 67 -3.41 -4.71 -10.82
N ARG A 68 -4.24 -5.34 -11.62
CA ARG A 68 -3.81 -6.43 -12.49
C ARG A 68 -3.81 -5.93 -13.92
N ALA A 69 -2.61 -5.73 -14.40
CA ALA A 69 -2.43 -5.39 -15.80
C ALA A 69 -2.76 -6.58 -16.69
#